data_01f402680cbf8b1ccd2d4b7adc8d5a82
#
_entry.id   01f402680cbf8b1ccd2d4b7adc8d5a82
#
_cell.length_a   1.000
_cell.length_b   1.000
_cell.length_c   1.000
_cell.angle_alpha   90.00
_cell.angle_beta   90.00
_cell.angle_gamma   90.00
#
_symmetry.space_group_name_H-M   'P 1'
#
loop_
_entity.id
_entity.type
_entity.pdbx_description
1 polymer ?
#
loop_
_entity_poly.entity_id
_entity_poly.type
_entity_poly.pdbx_seq_one_letter_code
_entity_poly.pdbx_strand_id
1 'polypeptide(L)'
;MSTELRPAAPEVLAKTEGGRALLFHYRTGEGLPPHTHAGQAVIVAVLRGRLRLTVEGNDTDLAAGEVMHTRGQGHFSSLALEDDTKVLVTLLTLSTT
;
A
#
# COMPACT_ATOMS: atom_id res chain seq x y z
N MET A 1 16.08 -5.91 -20.61
CA MET A 1 14.76 -6.29 -20.08
C MET A 1 14.45 -5.46 -18.86
N SER A 2 13.31 -4.85 -18.86
CA SER A 2 12.94 -3.98 -17.76
C SER A 2 12.60 -4.80 -16.52
N THR A 3 13.11 -4.35 -15.36
CA THR A 3 12.73 -4.89 -14.07
C THR A 3 11.75 -3.96 -13.36
N GLU A 4 11.09 -3.11 -14.13
CA GLU A 4 10.16 -2.17 -13.56
C GLU A 4 9.02 -2.87 -12.85
N LEU A 5 8.64 -2.27 -11.73
CA LEU A 5 7.49 -2.68 -10.98
C LEU A 5 6.23 -2.51 -11.84
N ARG A 6 5.36 -3.50 -11.84
CA ARG A 6 4.10 -3.41 -12.55
C ARG A 6 3.03 -2.87 -11.61
N PRO A 7 2.55 -1.66 -11.82
CA PRO A 7 1.43 -1.17 -11.03
C PRO A 7 0.15 -1.90 -11.44
N ALA A 8 -0.68 -2.18 -10.46
CA ALA A 8 -2.00 -2.75 -10.68
C ALA A 8 -3.04 -1.74 -10.21
N ALA A 9 -4.09 -1.56 -11.00
CA ALA A 9 -5.16 -0.64 -10.63
C ALA A 9 -5.95 -1.20 -9.46
N PRO A 10 -6.22 -0.40 -8.42
CA PRO A 10 -7.00 -0.87 -7.29
C PRO A 10 -8.49 -0.84 -7.59
N GLU A 11 -9.22 -1.62 -6.82
CA GLU A 11 -10.66 -1.48 -6.72
C GLU A 11 -10.95 -0.44 -5.63
N VAL A 12 -11.71 0.59 -5.94
CA VAL A 12 -12.09 1.60 -4.96
C VAL A 12 -13.29 1.08 -4.19
N LEU A 13 -13.09 0.73 -2.93
CA LEU A 13 -14.16 0.20 -2.09
C LEU A 13 -15.03 1.30 -1.52
N ALA A 14 -14.42 2.41 -1.14
CA ALA A 14 -15.13 3.55 -0.57
C ALA A 14 -14.32 4.80 -0.81
N LYS A 15 -15.01 5.91 -0.99
CA LYS A 15 -14.38 7.22 -1.15
C LYS A 15 -15.26 8.28 -0.48
N THR A 16 -14.65 9.06 0.39
CA THR A 16 -15.32 10.14 1.11
C THR A 16 -14.43 11.37 1.06
N GLU A 17 -14.91 12.48 1.60
CA GLU A 17 -14.09 13.69 1.72
C GLU A 17 -12.88 13.45 2.62
N GLY A 18 -13.02 12.59 3.63
CA GLY A 18 -11.97 12.32 4.60
C GLY A 18 -11.02 11.20 4.22
N GLY A 19 -11.27 10.50 3.12
CA GLY A 19 -10.38 9.41 2.76
C GLY A 19 -10.96 8.44 1.76
N ARG A 20 -10.26 7.33 1.60
CA ARG A 20 -10.69 6.28 0.68
C ARG A 20 -10.07 4.94 1.08
N ALA A 21 -10.75 3.89 0.69
CA ALA A 21 -10.28 2.53 0.89
C ALA A 21 -10.10 1.87 -0.48
N LEU A 22 -8.93 1.31 -0.71
CA LEU A 22 -8.53 0.72 -1.99
C LEU A 22 -8.15 -0.74 -1.78
N LEU A 23 -8.62 -1.61 -2.64
CA LEU A 23 -8.26 -3.01 -2.61
C LEU A 23 -7.38 -3.33 -3.80
N PHE A 24 -6.20 -3.84 -3.53
CA PHE A 24 -5.24 -4.27 -4.55
C PHE A 24 -5.18 -5.78 -4.59
N HIS A 25 -5.04 -6.31 -5.78
CA HIS A 25 -4.84 -7.72 -6.00
C HIS A 25 -3.61 -7.88 -6.88
N TYR A 26 -2.54 -8.39 -6.30
CA TYR A 26 -1.23 -8.43 -6.95
C TYR A 26 -0.78 -9.83 -7.26
N ARG A 27 -0.03 -9.94 -8.36
CA ARG A 27 0.83 -11.08 -8.61
C ARG A 27 2.23 -10.75 -8.09
N THR A 28 3.07 -11.76 -7.93
CA THR A 28 4.45 -11.56 -7.54
C THR A 28 5.11 -10.51 -8.44
N GLY A 29 5.78 -9.55 -7.82
CA GLY A 29 6.49 -8.49 -8.55
C GLY A 29 5.65 -7.27 -8.86
N GLU A 30 4.35 -7.31 -8.63
CA GLU A 30 3.49 -6.13 -8.77
C GLU A 30 3.46 -5.36 -7.45
N GLY A 31 3.11 -4.09 -7.52
CA GLY A 31 3.03 -3.23 -6.34
C GLY A 31 2.96 -1.77 -6.72
N LEU A 32 3.30 -0.90 -5.78
CA LEU A 32 3.28 0.53 -5.97
C LEU A 32 4.70 1.08 -5.99
N PRO A 33 5.03 1.91 -6.99
CA PRO A 33 6.33 2.58 -7.01
C PRO A 33 6.45 3.59 -5.85
N PRO A 34 7.66 4.06 -5.55
CA PRO A 34 7.84 5.05 -4.48
C PRO A 34 6.98 6.30 -4.71
N HIS A 35 6.25 6.70 -3.69
CA HIS A 35 5.38 7.86 -3.75
C HIS A 35 5.08 8.35 -2.35
N THR A 36 4.41 9.49 -2.25
CA THR A 36 3.98 10.06 -0.98
C THR A 36 2.49 10.36 -1.03
N HIS A 37 1.89 10.42 0.17
CA HIS A 37 0.52 10.88 0.36
C HIS A 37 0.51 11.92 1.48
N ALA A 38 1.12 13.07 1.19
CA ALA A 38 1.24 14.15 2.17
C ALA A 38 -0.15 14.55 2.69
N GLY A 39 -0.26 14.76 3.99
CA GLY A 39 -1.52 15.14 4.62
C GLY A 39 -2.45 13.98 4.90
N GLN A 40 -2.02 12.75 4.68
CA GLN A 40 -2.85 11.57 4.91
C GLN A 40 -2.13 10.55 5.79
N ALA A 41 -2.89 9.80 6.55
CA ALA A 41 -2.41 8.58 7.19
C ALA A 41 -2.68 7.42 6.22
N VAL A 42 -1.75 6.49 6.16
CA VAL A 42 -1.83 5.32 5.29
C VAL A 42 -1.86 4.07 6.15
N ILE A 43 -2.90 3.27 5.96
CA ILE A 43 -3.04 1.97 6.64
C ILE A 43 -2.95 0.90 5.58
N VAL A 44 -2.05 -0.06 5.77
CA VAL A 44 -1.86 -1.18 4.85
C VAL A 44 -2.16 -2.47 5.60
N ALA A 45 -3.15 -3.20 5.12
CA ALA A 45 -3.53 -4.48 5.70
C ALA A 45 -3.39 -5.57 4.64
N VAL A 46 -2.61 -6.60 4.92
CA VAL A 46 -2.46 -7.73 4.01
C VAL A 46 -3.52 -8.77 4.35
N LEU A 47 -4.40 -9.05 3.40
CA LEU A 47 -5.50 -9.99 3.58
C LEU A 47 -5.10 -11.40 3.13
N ARG A 48 -4.17 -11.50 2.18
CA ARG A 48 -3.69 -12.77 1.64
C ARG A 48 -2.32 -12.55 1.02
N GLY A 49 -1.46 -13.55 1.06
CA GLY A 49 -0.13 -13.48 0.47
C GLY A 49 0.87 -12.76 1.34
N ARG A 50 1.86 -12.13 0.72
CA ARG A 50 2.92 -11.41 1.41
C ARG A 50 3.29 -10.16 0.63
N LEU A 51 3.52 -9.08 1.36
CA LEU A 51 3.85 -7.79 0.79
C LEU A 51 5.08 -7.23 1.48
N ARG A 52 6.05 -6.77 0.71
CA ARG A 52 7.14 -5.96 1.25
C ARG A 52 6.76 -4.50 1.14
N LEU A 53 6.73 -3.82 2.27
CA LEU A 53 6.46 -2.41 2.33
C LEU A 53 7.75 -1.69 2.69
N THR A 54 8.18 -0.76 1.84
CA THR A 54 9.38 0.02 2.07
C THR A 54 8.97 1.44 2.41
N VAL A 55 9.34 1.89 3.60
CA VAL A 55 9.04 3.25 4.08
C VAL A 55 10.35 3.92 4.44
N GLU A 56 10.66 5.02 3.77
CA GLU A 56 11.90 5.79 3.98
C GLU A 56 13.13 4.87 3.98
N GLY A 57 13.17 3.96 3.01
CA GLY A 57 14.28 3.04 2.85
C GLY A 57 14.29 1.83 3.77
N ASN A 58 13.33 1.69 4.65
CA ASN A 58 13.25 0.56 5.58
C ASN A 58 12.18 -0.44 5.11
N ASP A 59 12.59 -1.67 4.93
CA ASP A 59 11.70 -2.73 4.46
C ASP A 59 11.03 -3.44 5.63
N THR A 60 9.74 -3.71 5.45
CA THR A 60 8.96 -4.53 6.38
C THR A 60 8.14 -5.50 5.55
N ASP A 61 8.26 -6.79 5.84
CA ASP A 61 7.47 -7.80 5.16
C ASP A 61 6.23 -8.10 5.99
N LEU A 62 5.07 -8.00 5.35
CA LEU A 62 3.78 -8.24 5.99
C LEU A 62 3.17 -9.50 5.41
N ALA A 63 2.76 -10.41 6.28
CA ALA A 63 2.02 -11.60 5.91
C ALA A 63 0.52 -11.37 6.12
N ALA A 64 -0.28 -12.29 5.61
CA ALA A 64 -1.74 -12.21 5.75
C ALA A 64 -2.14 -12.03 7.22
N GLY A 65 -3.00 -11.07 7.48
CA GLY A 65 -3.46 -10.72 8.83
C GLY A 65 -2.65 -9.63 9.50
N GLU A 66 -1.54 -9.21 8.91
CA GLU A 66 -0.72 -8.14 9.48
C GLU A 66 -1.10 -6.78 8.92
N VAL A 67 -1.00 -5.76 9.76
CA VAL A 67 -1.38 -4.39 9.43
C VAL A 67 -0.26 -3.46 9.84
N MET A 68 0.01 -2.49 8.98
CA MET A 68 0.98 -1.44 9.25
C MET A 68 0.35 -0.10 8.94
N HIS A 69 0.71 0.94 9.70
CA HIS A 69 0.28 2.28 9.37
C HIS A 69 1.48 3.22 9.35
N THR A 70 1.38 4.26 8.53
CA THR A 70 2.39 5.29 8.44
C THR A 70 1.74 6.60 8.02
N ARG A 71 2.43 7.69 8.28
CA ARG A 71 2.02 8.98 7.70
C ARG A 71 2.57 9.05 6.29
N GLY A 72 1.78 9.60 5.37
CA GLY A 72 2.16 9.65 3.98
C GLY A 72 3.21 10.68 3.61
N GLN A 73 3.87 11.32 4.59
CA GLN A 73 4.88 12.34 4.33
C GLN A 73 6.14 11.76 3.71
N GLY A 74 6.52 10.57 4.13
CA GLY A 74 7.71 9.92 3.61
C GLY A 74 7.40 9.13 2.35
N HIS A 75 8.44 8.82 1.60
CA HIS A 75 8.31 7.95 0.43
C HIS A 75 8.06 6.53 0.88
N PHE A 76 7.07 5.90 0.28
CA PHE A 76 6.85 4.49 0.50
C PHE A 76 6.52 3.78 -0.81
N SER A 77 6.84 2.50 -0.85
CA SER A 77 6.58 1.64 -2.00
C SER A 77 6.20 0.27 -1.51
N SER A 78 5.64 -0.54 -2.39
CA SER A 78 5.25 -1.89 -2.03
C SER A 78 5.57 -2.86 -3.16
N LEU A 79 5.83 -4.11 -2.78
CA LEU A 79 6.15 -5.18 -3.71
C LEU A 79 5.53 -6.47 -3.21
N ALA A 80 4.69 -7.07 -4.03
CA ALA A 80 4.11 -8.37 -3.71
C ALA A 80 5.17 -9.47 -3.86
N LEU A 81 5.30 -10.28 -2.83
CA LEU A 81 6.30 -11.35 -2.78
C LEU A 81 5.73 -12.71 -3.20
N GLU A 82 4.41 -12.80 -3.30
CA GLU A 82 3.72 -14.03 -3.68
C GLU A 82 2.60 -13.70 -4.65
N ASP A 83 2.22 -14.67 -5.46
CA ASP A 83 1.03 -14.54 -6.29
C ASP A 83 -0.22 -14.50 -5.39
N ASP A 84 -1.28 -13.89 -5.91
CA ASP A 84 -2.55 -13.79 -5.19
C ASP A 84 -2.41 -13.03 -3.86
N THR A 85 -1.60 -11.97 -3.87
CA THR A 85 -1.46 -11.09 -2.70
C THR A 85 -2.56 -10.04 -2.73
N LYS A 86 -3.36 -10.01 -1.67
CA LYS A 86 -4.50 -9.11 -1.56
C LYS A 86 -4.25 -8.12 -0.44
N VAL A 87 -4.33 -6.83 -0.76
CA VAL A 87 -3.93 -5.76 0.15
C VAL A 87 -5.01 -4.69 0.20
N LEU A 88 -5.41 -4.33 1.41
CA LEU A 88 -6.31 -3.21 1.64
C LEU A 88 -5.49 -1.99 2.06
N VAL A 89 -5.62 -0.91 1.32
CA VAL A 89 -4.96 0.34 1.64
C VAL A 89 -6.02 1.37 1.97
N THR A 90 -5.94 1.94 3.15
CA THR A 90 -6.86 2.99 3.59
C THR A 90 -6.09 4.28 3.77
N LEU A 91 -6.58 5.33 3.12
CA LEU A 91 -6.00 6.67 3.16
C LEU A 91 -6.95 7.58 3.91
N LEU A 92 -6.48 8.18 5.00
CA LEU A 92 -7.30 9.04 5.84
C LEU A 92 -6.67 10.41 5.92
N THR A 93 -7.46 11.44 5.61
CA THR A 93 -6.98 12.82 5.68
C THR A 93 -6.72 13.19 7.14
N LEU A 94 -5.53 13.71 7.40
CA LEU A 94 -5.16 14.13 8.75
C LEU A 94 -5.79 15.47 9.07
N SER A 95 -6.20 15.62 10.33
CA SER A 95 -6.73 16.88 10.81
C SER A 95 -5.60 17.91 10.87
N THR A 96 -5.91 19.13 10.49
CA THR A 96 -4.92 20.22 10.46
C THR A 96 -5.19 21.27 11.53
N THR A 97 -5.94 20.98 12.54
CA THR A 97 -6.17 21.93 13.61
C THR A 97 -4.95 22.20 14.47
#